data_5d63a1254ce42ae4acb0761f2a27e8fd
#
_entry.id   5d63a1254ce42ae4acb0761f2a27e8fd
#
_cell.length_a   1.000
_cell.length_b   1.000
_cell.length_c   1.000
_cell.angle_alpha   90.00
_cell.angle_beta   90.00
_cell.angle_gamma   90.00
#
_symmetry.space_group_name_H-M   'P 1'
#
loop_
_entity.id
_entity.type
_entity.pdbx_description
1 polymer ?
#
loop_
_entity_poly.entity_id
_entity_poly.type
_entity_poly.pdbx_seq_one_letter_code
_entity_poly.pdbx_strand_id
1 'polypeptide(L)'
;MGVYSHDVTIQTSKDRVVSLLTDPFLLTGVFGHINILQVYDKKEGKYVTPSSLSGFSNRFLVIYIFGTPDTKMNFFEGEMEGPVYSSEGVIYRGWTKDQKFTWEMKLQTKATKPMETLVRIFMTADYKVSGLDKILGRTPFALAQHIVEDHMLPYIKYYLKTQNDIGIEGITPTKLLEEQGTFSQILPKITKASVDVEYGIVVIKGEDVNGRILIKNGKIAKINVNYKGQIIQGQDAILELISLSDTVRATLYAVYIDEVLMTKLEKYVLSNTLQGTSPE
;
A
#
# COMPACT_ATOMS: atom_id res chain seq x y z
N MET A 1 15.18 27.37 10.59
CA MET A 1 14.55 26.18 10.00
C MET A 1 14.44 25.12 11.08
N GLY A 2 13.24 24.73 11.49
CA GLY A 2 13.01 23.71 12.52
C GLY A 2 12.70 22.37 11.84
N VAL A 3 13.30 21.28 12.34
CA VAL A 3 12.96 19.91 11.92
C VAL A 3 11.94 19.36 12.89
N TYR A 4 10.77 19.00 12.42
CA TYR A 4 9.83 18.18 13.19
C TYR A 4 10.15 16.70 12.98
N SER A 5 10.20 15.93 14.06
CA SER A 5 10.43 14.49 13.98
C SER A 5 9.43 13.70 14.80
N HIS A 6 8.99 12.55 14.29
CA HIS A 6 8.06 11.67 14.98
C HIS A 6 8.40 10.21 14.69
N ASP A 7 8.38 9.40 15.74
CA ASP A 7 8.57 7.94 15.65
C ASP A 7 7.22 7.25 15.88
N VAL A 8 6.86 6.34 14.99
CA VAL A 8 5.63 5.53 15.13
C VAL A 8 5.91 4.06 14.85
N THR A 9 5.39 3.19 15.70
CA THR A 9 5.44 1.74 15.49
C THR A 9 4.16 1.27 14.83
N ILE A 10 4.29 0.59 13.71
CA ILE A 10 3.18 0.06 12.89
C ILE A 10 3.18 -1.46 12.98
N GLN A 11 2.04 -2.06 13.28
CA GLN A 11 1.85 -3.52 13.39
C GLN A 11 1.69 -4.16 12.01
N THR A 12 2.75 -4.08 11.19
CA THR A 12 2.79 -4.72 9.85
C THR A 12 4.24 -4.90 9.38
N SER A 13 4.43 -5.68 8.31
CA SER A 13 5.76 -5.92 7.75
C SER A 13 6.38 -4.66 7.15
N LYS A 14 7.72 -4.57 7.19
CA LYS A 14 8.48 -3.45 6.64
C LYS A 14 8.17 -3.22 5.15
N ASP A 15 8.10 -4.29 4.36
CA ASP A 15 7.88 -4.18 2.91
C ASP A 15 6.55 -3.49 2.59
N ARG A 16 5.55 -3.73 3.41
CA ARG A 16 4.23 -3.13 3.26
C ARG A 16 4.23 -1.65 3.62
N VAL A 17 4.91 -1.30 4.70
CA VAL A 17 5.13 0.10 5.08
C VAL A 17 5.89 0.84 3.98
N VAL A 18 6.99 0.26 3.49
CA VAL A 18 7.80 0.84 2.42
C VAL A 18 6.97 1.03 1.15
N SER A 19 6.18 0.02 0.74
CA SER A 19 5.30 0.13 -0.44
C SER A 19 4.32 1.30 -0.35
N LEU A 20 3.74 1.53 0.84
CA LEU A 20 2.86 2.69 1.06
C LEU A 20 3.61 4.01 0.99
N LEU A 21 4.75 4.09 1.68
CA LEU A 21 5.52 5.33 1.80
C LEU A 21 6.30 5.70 0.53
N THR A 22 6.42 4.79 -0.43
CA THR A 22 7.11 5.03 -1.71
C THR A 22 6.17 5.24 -2.89
N ASP A 23 4.86 5.21 -2.66
CA ASP A 23 3.87 5.61 -3.66
C ASP A 23 3.60 7.12 -3.54
N PRO A 24 4.03 7.95 -4.51
CA PRO A 24 3.87 9.39 -4.44
C PRO A 24 2.40 9.84 -4.52
N PHE A 25 1.55 9.07 -5.20
CA PHE A 25 0.13 9.41 -5.32
C PHE A 25 -0.62 9.14 -4.02
N LEU A 26 -0.34 8.01 -3.37
CA LEU A 26 -0.89 7.73 -2.04
C LEU A 26 -0.39 8.75 -1.04
N LEU A 27 0.91 9.04 -1.04
CA LEU A 27 1.52 9.98 -0.10
C LEU A 27 0.93 11.38 -0.22
N THR A 28 0.78 11.92 -1.43
CA THR A 28 0.20 13.26 -1.63
C THR A 28 -1.29 13.30 -1.28
N GLY A 29 -2.04 12.24 -1.55
CA GLY A 29 -3.41 12.09 -1.10
C GLY A 29 -3.56 12.19 0.42
N VAL A 30 -2.57 11.68 1.16
CA VAL A 30 -2.49 11.74 2.62
C VAL A 30 -2.24 13.16 3.13
N PHE A 31 -1.37 13.90 2.47
CA PHE A 31 -1.04 15.24 2.92
C PHE A 31 -2.22 16.21 2.89
N GLY A 32 -3.21 16.00 2.01
CA GLY A 32 -4.35 16.89 1.86
C GLY A 32 -4.00 18.31 1.39
N HIS A 33 -2.70 18.61 1.32
CA HIS A 33 -2.15 19.93 0.96
C HIS A 33 -1.42 19.92 -0.38
N ILE A 34 -1.29 18.76 -1.01
CA ILE A 34 -0.55 18.57 -2.26
C ILE A 34 -1.38 17.71 -3.21
N ASN A 35 -1.61 18.23 -4.43
CA ASN A 35 -2.22 17.44 -5.50
C ASN A 35 -1.27 17.34 -6.68
N ILE A 36 -1.00 16.11 -7.15
CA ILE A 36 -0.24 15.86 -8.36
C ILE A 36 -1.12 16.17 -9.57
N LEU A 37 -0.64 17.05 -10.43
CA LEU A 37 -1.30 17.41 -11.69
C LEU A 37 -0.72 16.60 -12.86
N GLN A 38 0.62 16.56 -12.95
CA GLN A 38 1.34 15.92 -14.04
C GLN A 38 2.62 15.26 -13.52
N VAL A 39 3.16 14.37 -14.33
CA VAL A 39 4.39 13.63 -14.08
C VAL A 39 5.40 13.97 -15.16
N TYR A 40 6.65 14.20 -14.79
CA TYR A 40 7.69 14.49 -15.75
C TYR A 40 8.12 13.23 -16.51
N ASP A 41 7.87 13.18 -17.80
CA ASP A 41 8.36 12.11 -18.66
C ASP A 41 9.78 12.43 -19.13
N LYS A 42 10.75 11.63 -18.68
CA LYS A 42 12.17 11.81 -19.03
C LYS A 42 12.45 11.57 -20.53
N LYS A 43 11.66 10.73 -21.20
CA LYS A 43 11.82 10.45 -22.64
C LYS A 43 11.32 11.61 -23.49
N GLU A 44 10.16 12.16 -23.11
CA GLU A 44 9.54 13.28 -23.81
C GLU A 44 10.11 14.63 -23.39
N GLY A 45 10.84 14.70 -22.28
CA GLY A 45 11.41 15.95 -21.74
C GLY A 45 10.36 16.96 -21.27
N LYS A 46 9.13 16.51 -20.96
CA LYS A 46 7.99 17.37 -20.60
C LYS A 46 7.10 16.74 -19.54
N TYR A 47 6.24 17.55 -18.96
CA TYR A 47 5.18 17.07 -18.07
C TYR A 47 4.02 16.49 -18.88
N VAL A 48 3.56 15.31 -18.47
CA VAL A 48 2.42 14.57 -19.07
C VAL A 48 1.42 14.15 -18.00
N THR A 49 0.22 13.76 -18.41
CA THR A 49 -0.73 13.14 -17.47
C THR A 49 -0.17 11.81 -16.95
N PRO A 50 -0.47 11.39 -15.72
CA PRO A 50 0.02 10.13 -15.17
C PRO A 50 -0.26 8.91 -16.05
N SER A 51 -1.43 8.89 -16.72
CA SER A 51 -1.82 7.81 -17.65
C SER A 51 -1.01 7.75 -18.95
N SER A 52 -0.32 8.83 -19.30
CA SER A 52 0.50 8.94 -20.52
C SER A 52 1.99 8.76 -20.27
N LEU A 53 2.39 8.47 -19.02
CA LEU A 53 3.79 8.29 -18.66
C LEU A 53 4.36 7.02 -19.30
N SER A 54 5.47 7.15 -20.02
CA SER A 54 6.13 6.05 -20.73
C SER A 54 7.13 5.24 -19.88
N GLY A 55 7.23 5.51 -18.59
CA GLY A 55 8.18 4.87 -17.69
C GLY A 55 8.03 5.32 -16.24
N PHE A 56 9.11 5.20 -15.46
CA PHE A 56 9.14 5.66 -14.08
C PHE A 56 9.61 7.12 -14.00
N SER A 57 8.95 7.91 -13.16
CA SER A 57 9.37 9.25 -12.80
C SER A 57 9.23 9.50 -11.30
N ASN A 58 10.10 10.33 -10.78
CA ASN A 58 10.08 10.82 -9.40
C ASN A 58 9.95 12.34 -9.33
N ARG A 59 9.52 12.99 -10.43
CA ARG A 59 9.33 14.45 -10.51
C ARG A 59 7.92 14.77 -10.99
N PHE A 60 7.24 15.65 -10.25
CA PHE A 60 5.83 15.93 -10.41
C PHE A 60 5.58 17.42 -10.44
N LEU A 61 4.67 17.85 -11.31
CA LEU A 61 4.02 19.15 -11.23
C LEU A 61 2.87 19.04 -10.25
N VAL A 62 2.83 19.92 -9.26
CA VAL A 62 1.86 19.85 -8.17
C VAL A 62 1.19 21.18 -7.91
N ILE A 63 0.02 21.14 -7.28
CA ILE A 63 -0.59 22.29 -6.62
C ILE A 63 -0.50 22.10 -5.11
N TYR A 64 0.02 23.12 -4.43
CA TYR A 64 -0.04 23.26 -2.99
C TYR A 64 -1.30 24.01 -2.60
N ILE A 65 -2.03 23.49 -1.62
CA ILE A 65 -3.32 24.02 -1.16
C ILE A 65 -3.19 24.40 0.30
N PHE A 66 -3.42 25.67 0.61
CA PHE A 66 -3.38 26.20 1.97
C PHE A 66 -4.67 26.93 2.31
N GLY A 67 -5.12 26.75 3.55
CA GLY A 67 -6.39 27.27 4.06
C GLY A 67 -7.41 26.14 4.29
N THR A 68 -8.59 26.51 4.78
CA THR A 68 -9.70 25.59 4.98
C THR A 68 -10.88 26.00 4.10
N PRO A 69 -11.86 25.11 3.81
CA PRO A 69 -13.06 25.45 3.06
C PRO A 69 -13.83 26.66 3.64
N ASP A 70 -13.76 26.83 4.96
CA ASP A 70 -14.43 27.92 5.69
C ASP A 70 -13.61 29.22 5.67
N THR A 71 -12.39 29.19 5.18
CA THR A 71 -11.50 30.33 5.01
C THR A 71 -11.09 30.44 3.54
N LYS A 72 -10.37 31.50 3.20
CA LYS A 72 -9.85 31.66 1.84
C LYS A 72 -8.82 30.58 1.54
N MET A 73 -9.12 29.66 0.60
CA MET A 73 -8.14 28.73 0.07
C MET A 73 -7.18 29.45 -0.88
N ASN A 74 -5.90 29.12 -0.76
CA ASN A 74 -4.83 29.65 -1.61
C ASN A 74 -4.14 28.48 -2.33
N PHE A 75 -3.91 28.64 -3.63
CA PHE A 75 -3.34 27.64 -4.51
C PHE A 75 -2.02 28.12 -5.05
N PHE A 76 -0.99 27.31 -4.94
CA PHE A 76 0.36 27.62 -5.43
C PHE A 76 0.86 26.47 -6.30
N GLU A 77 1.20 26.78 -7.54
CA GLU A 77 1.82 25.82 -8.42
C GLU A 77 3.27 25.60 -8.04
N GLY A 78 3.73 24.36 -8.14
CA GLY A 78 5.10 24.01 -7.80
C GLY A 78 5.50 22.64 -8.31
N GLU A 79 6.60 22.17 -7.82
CA GLU A 79 7.13 20.85 -8.13
C GLU A 79 7.33 20.04 -6.85
N MET A 80 7.29 18.73 -7.02
CA MET A 80 7.65 17.74 -6.00
C MET A 80 8.61 16.73 -6.62
N GLU A 81 9.61 16.32 -5.88
CA GLU A 81 10.51 15.22 -6.22
C GLU A 81 10.48 14.16 -5.13
N GLY A 82 10.43 12.89 -5.53
CA GLY A 82 10.43 11.71 -4.67
C GLY A 82 9.51 10.61 -5.22
N PRO A 83 9.68 9.37 -4.76
CA PRO A 83 10.67 8.92 -3.78
C PRO A 83 12.10 9.01 -4.32
N VAL A 84 13.02 9.54 -3.52
CA VAL A 84 14.46 9.44 -3.73
C VAL A 84 15.02 8.51 -2.65
N TYR A 85 15.64 7.42 -3.07
CA TYR A 85 16.21 6.46 -2.15
C TYR A 85 17.63 6.86 -1.76
N SER A 86 17.92 6.83 -0.46
CA SER A 86 19.24 7.09 0.11
C SER A 86 19.59 6.04 1.15
N SER A 87 20.85 6.02 1.62
CA SER A 87 21.26 5.20 2.76
C SER A 87 20.51 5.55 4.05
N GLU A 88 19.95 6.74 4.12
CA GLU A 88 19.22 7.25 5.27
C GLU A 88 17.71 7.10 5.19
N GLY A 89 17.17 6.51 4.10
CA GLY A 89 15.75 6.27 3.90
C GLY A 89 15.20 6.83 2.59
N VAL A 90 13.90 7.08 2.57
CA VAL A 90 13.18 7.64 1.42
C VAL A 90 12.98 9.13 1.65
N ILE A 91 13.30 9.93 0.64
CA ILE A 91 13.21 11.39 0.71
C ILE A 91 12.18 11.88 -0.31
N TYR A 92 11.35 12.81 0.12
CA TYR A 92 10.50 13.66 -0.70
C TYR A 92 10.82 15.11 -0.44
N ARG A 93 10.79 15.92 -1.48
CA ARG A 93 10.96 17.36 -1.36
C ARG A 93 10.11 18.10 -2.37
N GLY A 94 9.75 19.32 -2.05
CA GLY A 94 8.98 20.12 -2.96
C GLY A 94 9.12 21.61 -2.72
N TRP A 95 8.72 22.38 -3.73
CA TRP A 95 8.84 23.82 -3.74
C TRP A 95 7.79 24.46 -4.65
N THR A 96 7.38 25.68 -4.31
CA THR A 96 6.57 26.50 -5.22
C THR A 96 7.43 27.05 -6.36
N LYS A 97 6.82 27.39 -7.50
CA LYS A 97 7.51 27.97 -8.67
C LYS A 97 8.33 29.22 -8.32
N ASP A 98 7.84 30.04 -7.40
CA ASP A 98 8.51 31.24 -6.94
C ASP A 98 9.54 31.01 -5.83
N GLN A 99 9.78 29.73 -5.45
CA GLN A 99 10.72 29.31 -4.42
C GLN A 99 10.43 29.92 -3.03
N LYS A 100 9.21 30.44 -2.79
CA LYS A 100 8.85 31.05 -1.53
C LYS A 100 8.43 30.05 -0.47
N PHE A 101 7.97 28.88 -0.87
CA PHE A 101 7.69 27.74 0.00
C PHE A 101 8.52 26.54 -0.44
N THR A 102 9.17 25.90 0.52
CA THR A 102 9.92 24.66 0.33
C THR A 102 9.67 23.71 1.48
N TRP A 103 9.72 22.41 1.22
CA TRP A 103 9.62 21.39 2.23
C TRP A 103 10.47 20.18 1.87
N GLU A 104 10.89 19.45 2.88
CA GLU A 104 11.53 18.16 2.73
C GLU A 104 11.02 17.20 3.80
N MET A 105 10.78 15.97 3.41
CA MET A 105 10.41 14.88 4.30
C MET A 105 11.32 13.70 4.06
N LYS A 106 11.83 13.13 5.16
CA LYS A 106 12.65 11.94 5.18
C LYS A 106 11.98 10.87 6.00
N LEU A 107 11.85 9.69 5.44
CA LEU A 107 11.17 8.53 5.99
C LEU A 107 12.18 7.40 6.20
N GLN A 108 12.38 6.99 7.44
CA GLN A 108 13.22 5.85 7.78
C GLN A 108 12.34 4.71 8.29
N THR A 109 12.61 3.48 7.83
CA THR A 109 11.86 2.30 8.24
C THR A 109 12.80 1.22 8.76
N LYS A 110 12.47 0.65 9.93
CA LYS A 110 13.22 -0.44 10.55
C LYS A 110 12.25 -1.53 11.00
N ALA A 111 12.42 -2.75 10.51
CA ALA A 111 11.71 -3.90 11.06
C ALA A 111 12.22 -4.15 12.49
N THR A 112 11.33 -4.15 13.46
CA THR A 112 11.61 -4.50 14.86
C THR A 112 11.23 -5.95 15.14
N LYS A 113 10.18 -6.43 14.45
CA LYS A 113 9.73 -7.83 14.41
C LYS A 113 9.19 -8.14 13.00
N PRO A 114 8.92 -9.40 12.65
CA PRO A 114 8.40 -9.74 11.31
C PRO A 114 7.14 -8.97 10.89
N MET A 115 6.26 -8.66 11.86
CA MET A 115 5.00 -7.92 11.65
C MET A 115 4.96 -6.63 12.48
N GLU A 116 6.12 -6.03 12.71
CA GLU A 116 6.23 -4.75 13.42
C GLU A 116 7.34 -3.91 12.81
N THR A 117 7.00 -2.70 12.41
CA THR A 117 7.92 -1.76 11.75
C THR A 117 7.92 -0.43 12.48
N LEU A 118 9.08 0.02 12.89
CA LEU A 118 9.31 1.39 13.33
C LEU A 118 9.47 2.29 12.11
N VAL A 119 8.66 3.33 12.03
CA VAL A 119 8.75 4.41 11.03
C VAL A 119 9.17 5.67 11.75
N ARG A 120 10.26 6.27 11.30
CA ARG A 120 10.72 7.57 11.77
C ARG A 120 10.54 8.59 10.66
N ILE A 121 9.83 9.66 10.95
CA ILE A 121 9.49 10.73 10.03
C ILE A 121 10.24 11.98 10.45
N PHE A 122 10.98 12.59 9.53
CA PHE A 122 11.55 13.93 9.69
C PHE A 122 10.91 14.82 8.64
N MET A 123 10.41 15.96 9.05
CA MET A 123 9.82 16.93 8.14
C MET A 123 10.32 18.34 8.44
N THR A 124 10.68 19.04 7.38
CA THR A 124 10.98 20.47 7.41
C THR A 124 10.06 21.19 6.45
N ALA A 125 9.64 22.38 6.85
CA ALA A 125 8.99 23.33 5.97
C ALA A 125 9.69 24.69 6.13
N ASP A 126 9.74 25.45 5.07
CA ASP A 126 10.25 26.83 5.12
C ASP A 126 9.47 27.72 4.15
N TYR A 127 9.19 28.94 4.56
CA TYR A 127 8.58 29.93 3.69
C TYR A 127 9.14 31.34 3.98
N LYS A 128 9.44 32.05 2.91
CA LYS A 128 10.24 33.27 2.94
C LYS A 128 9.41 34.57 2.83
N VAL A 129 8.11 34.55 3.07
CA VAL A 129 7.24 35.71 2.80
C VAL A 129 6.49 36.14 4.04
N SER A 130 6.65 37.43 4.39
CA SER A 130 5.78 38.16 5.29
C SER A 130 4.35 38.22 4.72
N GLY A 131 3.55 37.23 4.94
CA GLY A 131 2.18 37.12 4.40
C GLY A 131 1.72 35.68 4.32
N LEU A 132 2.60 34.71 4.06
CA LEU A 132 2.28 33.29 4.17
C LEU A 132 1.98 32.91 5.63
N ASP A 133 2.64 33.51 6.60
CA ASP A 133 2.33 33.36 8.03
C ASP A 133 0.87 33.69 8.33
N LYS A 134 0.32 34.75 7.70
CA LYS A 134 -1.09 35.14 7.83
C LYS A 134 -2.03 34.18 7.11
N ILE A 135 -1.58 33.61 5.99
CA ILE A 135 -2.37 32.66 5.17
C ILE A 135 -2.35 31.27 5.83
N LEU A 136 -1.18 30.86 6.35
CA LEU A 136 -1.01 29.54 6.96
C LEU A 136 -1.44 29.54 8.44
N GLY A 137 -1.45 30.72 9.09
CA GLY A 137 -1.75 30.86 10.52
C GLY A 137 -0.82 30.05 11.45
N ARG A 138 0.31 29.57 10.91
CA ARG A 138 1.23 28.65 11.60
C ARG A 138 2.68 29.01 11.28
N THR A 139 3.57 28.71 12.21
CA THR A 139 5.02 28.76 11.93
C THR A 139 5.43 27.60 11.01
N PRO A 140 6.58 27.67 10.32
CA PRO A 140 7.11 26.56 9.52
C PRO A 140 7.19 25.25 10.29
N PHE A 141 7.62 25.28 11.54
CA PHE A 141 7.67 24.11 12.42
C PHE A 141 6.27 23.55 12.71
N ALA A 142 5.32 24.43 13.05
CA ALA A 142 3.94 24.03 13.33
C ALA A 142 3.23 23.48 12.08
N LEU A 143 3.59 23.95 10.89
CA LEU A 143 3.11 23.38 9.63
C LEU A 143 3.64 21.97 9.41
N ALA A 144 4.94 21.75 9.61
CA ALA A 144 5.56 20.43 9.52
C ALA A 144 4.94 19.44 10.52
N GLN A 145 4.75 19.88 11.77
CA GLN A 145 4.07 19.11 12.81
C GLN A 145 2.64 18.74 12.39
N HIS A 146 1.85 19.71 11.94
CA HIS A 146 0.48 19.49 11.50
C HIS A 146 0.38 18.46 10.38
N ILE A 147 1.21 18.56 9.36
CA ILE A 147 1.21 17.59 8.25
C ILE A 147 1.48 16.17 8.77
N VAL A 148 2.44 16.03 9.67
CA VAL A 148 2.77 14.70 10.20
C VAL A 148 1.70 14.18 11.16
N GLU A 149 1.28 14.97 12.15
CA GLU A 149 0.38 14.51 13.22
C GLU A 149 -1.08 14.41 12.78
N ASP A 150 -1.58 15.41 12.05
CA ASP A 150 -2.99 15.49 11.72
C ASP A 150 -3.36 14.80 10.40
N HIS A 151 -2.38 14.60 9.49
CA HIS A 151 -2.62 13.97 8.21
C HIS A 151 -1.90 12.62 8.07
N MET A 152 -0.57 12.59 8.18
CA MET A 152 0.17 11.36 7.89
C MET A 152 -0.08 10.24 8.89
N LEU A 153 0.06 10.52 10.19
CA LEU A 153 -0.03 9.48 11.21
C LEU A 153 -1.41 8.81 11.26
N PRO A 154 -2.53 9.56 11.25
CA PRO A 154 -3.86 8.96 11.21
C PRO A 154 -4.05 8.08 9.98
N TYR A 155 -3.61 8.55 8.81
CA TYR A 155 -3.74 7.81 7.57
C TYR A 155 -2.88 6.54 7.55
N ILE A 156 -1.58 6.65 7.88
CA ILE A 156 -0.68 5.50 7.93
C ILE A 156 -1.24 4.44 8.89
N LYS A 157 -1.67 4.86 10.08
CA LYS A 157 -2.28 3.97 11.07
C LYS A 157 -3.57 3.35 10.53
N TYR A 158 -4.45 4.16 9.93
CA TYR A 158 -5.70 3.69 9.36
C TYR A 158 -5.47 2.75 8.18
N TYR A 159 -4.69 3.15 7.20
CA TYR A 159 -4.44 2.38 5.97
C TYR A 159 -3.71 1.06 6.25
N LEU A 160 -2.73 1.07 7.15
CA LEU A 160 -1.98 -0.13 7.49
C LEU A 160 -2.69 -1.00 8.56
N LYS A 161 -3.45 -0.39 9.47
CA LYS A 161 -4.31 -1.11 10.40
C LYS A 161 -5.44 -1.82 9.67
N THR A 162 -6.11 -1.10 8.77
CA THR A 162 -7.23 -1.66 8.00
C THR A 162 -6.83 -2.86 7.16
N GLN A 163 -5.57 -3.03 6.79
CA GLN A 163 -5.19 -4.22 6.07
C GLN A 163 -4.94 -5.44 6.99
N ASN A 164 -4.80 -5.24 8.29
CA ASN A 164 -4.84 -6.34 9.27
C ASN A 164 -6.26 -6.53 9.84
N ASP A 165 -7.10 -5.46 9.84
CA ASP A 165 -8.47 -5.40 10.35
C ASP A 165 -9.54 -5.30 9.23
N ILE A 166 -9.16 -4.90 7.99
CA ILE A 166 -9.71 -5.35 6.73
C ILE A 166 -8.90 -6.61 6.30
N GLY A 167 -8.44 -7.35 7.23
CA GLY A 167 -8.63 -8.75 7.14
C GLY A 167 -10.09 -8.74 6.79
N ILE A 168 -10.39 -8.96 5.60
CA ILE A 168 -11.71 -9.14 5.11
C ILE A 168 -12.42 -9.76 6.30
N GLU A 169 -12.89 -8.89 7.23
CA GLU A 169 -13.64 -9.33 8.40
C GLU A 169 -14.82 -10.06 7.81
N GLY A 170 -14.84 -11.39 7.97
CA GLY A 170 -15.74 -12.26 7.31
C GLY A 170 -15.14 -13.09 6.16
N ILE A 171 -13.92 -12.84 5.61
CA ILE A 171 -13.27 -13.84 4.76
C ILE A 171 -12.29 -14.64 5.62
N THR A 172 -12.81 -15.66 6.28
CA THR A 172 -11.97 -16.72 6.82
C THR A 172 -11.71 -17.72 5.69
N PRO A 173 -10.45 -17.84 5.21
CA PRO A 173 -10.15 -18.84 4.21
C PRO A 173 -10.48 -20.24 4.76
N THR A 174 -11.31 -20.96 4.07
CA THR A 174 -11.63 -22.33 4.43
C THR A 174 -10.53 -23.25 3.93
N LYS A 175 -9.92 -24.03 4.84
CA LYS A 175 -8.96 -25.06 4.44
C LYS A 175 -9.72 -26.24 3.85
N LEU A 176 -9.55 -26.48 2.55
CA LEU A 176 -10.21 -27.56 1.81
C LEU A 176 -9.38 -28.83 1.73
N LEU A 177 -8.06 -28.69 1.65
CA LEU A 177 -7.15 -29.81 1.47
C LEU A 177 -5.84 -29.54 2.18
N GLU A 178 -5.26 -30.55 2.81
CA GLU A 178 -3.87 -30.57 3.24
C GLU A 178 -3.30 -31.95 2.96
N GLU A 179 -2.27 -31.99 2.14
CA GLU A 179 -1.63 -33.23 1.68
C GLU A 179 -0.12 -33.12 1.79
N GLN A 180 0.51 -34.29 2.02
CA GLN A 180 1.96 -34.42 2.03
C GLN A 180 2.38 -35.57 1.13
N GLY A 181 3.38 -35.35 0.29
CA GLY A 181 3.89 -36.30 -0.67
C GLY A 181 4.64 -35.61 -1.81
N THR A 182 4.93 -36.29 -2.91
CA THR A 182 5.47 -35.64 -4.10
C THR A 182 4.39 -34.76 -4.75
N PHE A 183 4.80 -33.65 -5.35
CA PHE A 183 3.81 -32.73 -5.94
C PHE A 183 3.00 -33.40 -7.05
N SER A 184 3.61 -34.30 -7.82
CA SER A 184 2.92 -35.09 -8.85
C SER A 184 1.75 -35.94 -8.31
N GLN A 185 1.87 -36.47 -7.09
CA GLN A 185 0.80 -37.21 -6.41
C GLN A 185 -0.26 -36.29 -5.81
N ILE A 186 0.11 -35.09 -5.40
CA ILE A 186 -0.79 -34.11 -4.76
C ILE A 186 -1.59 -33.33 -5.79
N LEU A 187 -1.03 -33.01 -6.95
CA LEU A 187 -1.66 -32.17 -7.97
C LEU A 187 -3.05 -32.64 -8.41
N PRO A 188 -3.30 -33.94 -8.68
CA PRO A 188 -4.64 -34.42 -9.01
C PRO A 188 -5.67 -34.16 -7.89
N LYS A 189 -5.25 -34.29 -6.65
CA LYS A 189 -6.13 -34.03 -5.46
C LYS A 189 -6.45 -32.55 -5.34
N ILE A 190 -5.45 -31.67 -5.54
CA ILE A 190 -5.66 -30.22 -5.60
C ILE A 190 -6.65 -29.87 -6.70
N THR A 191 -6.43 -30.40 -7.92
CA THR A 191 -7.30 -30.13 -9.07
C THR A 191 -8.73 -30.56 -8.79
N LYS A 192 -8.94 -31.73 -8.20
CA LYS A 192 -10.27 -32.21 -7.82
C LYS A 192 -10.91 -31.32 -6.73
N ALA A 193 -10.17 -30.96 -5.69
CA ALA A 193 -10.68 -30.16 -4.60
C ALA A 193 -10.95 -28.69 -5.00
N SER A 194 -10.36 -28.22 -6.12
CA SER A 194 -10.51 -26.84 -6.57
C SER A 194 -11.63 -26.61 -7.58
N VAL A 195 -12.36 -27.65 -8.02
CA VAL A 195 -13.37 -27.55 -9.10
C VAL A 195 -14.41 -26.46 -8.82
N ASP A 196 -14.92 -26.40 -7.58
CA ASP A 196 -15.96 -25.46 -7.18
C ASP A 196 -15.38 -24.23 -6.44
N VAL A 197 -14.06 -24.06 -6.47
CA VAL A 197 -13.40 -22.92 -5.79
C VAL A 197 -13.41 -21.70 -6.68
N GLU A 198 -14.15 -20.66 -6.30
CA GLU A 198 -14.16 -19.39 -7.00
C GLU A 198 -12.79 -18.68 -6.90
N TYR A 199 -12.29 -18.52 -5.67
CA TYR A 199 -10.96 -18.00 -5.39
C TYR A 199 -10.26 -18.87 -4.36
N GLY A 200 -9.05 -19.28 -4.67
CA GLY A 200 -8.27 -20.11 -3.75
C GLY A 200 -6.77 -19.88 -3.88
N ILE A 201 -6.05 -20.33 -2.88
CA ILE A 201 -4.61 -20.36 -2.87
C ILE A 201 -4.12 -21.72 -2.38
N VAL A 202 -3.24 -22.34 -3.13
CA VAL A 202 -2.46 -23.48 -2.66
C VAL A 202 -1.12 -22.97 -2.17
N VAL A 203 -0.80 -23.26 -0.94
CA VAL A 203 0.52 -23.01 -0.34
C VAL A 203 1.30 -24.28 -0.34
N ILE A 204 2.47 -24.28 -0.97
CA ILE A 204 3.38 -25.43 -1.07
C ILE A 204 4.61 -25.13 -0.21
N LYS A 205 4.98 -26.07 0.65
CA LYS A 205 6.16 -25.99 1.51
C LYS A 205 6.93 -27.30 1.48
N GLY A 206 8.20 -27.23 1.20
CA GLY A 206 9.20 -28.32 1.28
C GLY A 206 10.49 -27.79 1.82
N GLU A 207 11.53 -28.63 1.88
CA GLU A 207 12.84 -28.24 2.41
C GLU A 207 13.46 -27.15 1.55
N ASP A 208 13.54 -27.39 0.23
CA ASP A 208 14.14 -26.46 -0.74
C ASP A 208 13.11 -25.75 -1.62
N VAL A 209 11.81 -25.99 -1.40
CA VAL A 209 10.74 -25.46 -2.24
C VAL A 209 9.67 -24.75 -1.42
N ASN A 210 9.35 -23.52 -1.83
CA ASN A 210 8.20 -22.77 -1.33
C ASN A 210 7.43 -22.22 -2.53
N GLY A 211 6.14 -22.51 -2.60
CA GLY A 211 5.33 -22.12 -3.75
C GLY A 211 3.94 -21.63 -3.38
N ARG A 212 3.34 -20.90 -4.32
CA ARG A 212 1.93 -20.46 -4.26
C ARG A 212 1.29 -20.66 -5.61
N ILE A 213 0.12 -21.29 -5.62
CA ILE A 213 -0.72 -21.44 -6.80
C ILE A 213 -2.03 -20.71 -6.51
N LEU A 214 -2.36 -19.70 -7.31
CA LEU A 214 -3.65 -19.02 -7.25
C LEU A 214 -4.66 -19.78 -8.13
N ILE A 215 -5.82 -20.08 -7.54
CA ILE A 215 -6.97 -20.69 -8.21
C ILE A 215 -8.02 -19.60 -8.42
N LYS A 216 -8.62 -19.58 -9.61
CA LYS A 216 -9.77 -18.74 -9.95
C LYS A 216 -10.75 -19.56 -10.80
N ASN A 217 -12.00 -19.65 -10.33
CA ASN A 217 -13.05 -20.42 -11.00
C ASN A 217 -12.60 -21.87 -11.34
N GLY A 218 -12.06 -22.56 -10.36
CA GLY A 218 -11.58 -23.95 -10.49
C GLY A 218 -10.30 -24.13 -11.31
N LYS A 219 -9.70 -23.05 -11.83
CA LYS A 219 -8.53 -23.11 -12.73
C LYS A 219 -7.32 -22.43 -12.10
N ILE A 220 -6.13 -22.95 -12.43
CA ILE A 220 -4.88 -22.31 -12.05
C ILE A 220 -4.75 -20.98 -12.80
N ALA A 221 -4.72 -19.87 -12.04
CA ALA A 221 -4.61 -18.52 -12.59
C ALA A 221 -3.16 -18.01 -12.58
N LYS A 222 -2.39 -18.35 -11.54
CA LYS A 222 -0.99 -17.92 -11.40
C LYS A 222 -0.21 -18.89 -10.53
N ILE A 223 1.05 -19.10 -10.89
CA ILE A 223 1.99 -19.91 -10.10
C ILE A 223 3.27 -19.11 -9.86
N ASN A 224 3.75 -19.17 -8.63
CA ASN A 224 5.07 -18.70 -8.21
C ASN A 224 5.70 -19.75 -7.31
N VAL A 225 6.90 -20.19 -7.65
CA VAL A 225 7.69 -21.15 -6.89
C VAL A 225 9.06 -20.57 -6.66
N ASN A 226 9.55 -20.68 -5.45
CA ASN A 226 10.96 -20.50 -5.12
C ASN A 226 11.53 -21.90 -4.88
N TYR A 227 12.43 -22.30 -5.74
CA TYR A 227 13.18 -23.55 -5.60
C TYR A 227 14.67 -23.27 -5.50
N LYS A 228 15.28 -23.66 -4.39
CA LYS A 228 16.70 -23.40 -4.10
C LYS A 228 17.13 -21.93 -4.29
N GLY A 229 16.23 -21.00 -3.92
CA GLY A 229 16.48 -19.57 -4.05
C GLY A 229 16.16 -18.97 -5.43
N GLN A 230 15.80 -19.76 -6.43
CA GLN A 230 15.39 -19.29 -7.74
C GLN A 230 13.87 -19.16 -7.83
N ILE A 231 13.40 -18.03 -8.33
CA ILE A 231 11.96 -17.78 -8.54
C ILE A 231 11.56 -18.22 -9.94
N ILE A 232 10.65 -19.19 -10.01
CA ILE A 232 10.11 -19.75 -11.25
C ILE A 232 8.61 -19.41 -11.30
N GLN A 233 8.09 -19.06 -12.47
CA GLN A 233 6.70 -18.62 -12.64
C GLN A 233 6.03 -19.27 -13.84
N GLY A 234 4.70 -19.29 -13.86
CA GLY A 234 3.92 -19.78 -14.98
C GLY A 234 4.03 -21.29 -15.20
N GLN A 235 4.03 -21.72 -16.44
CA GLN A 235 4.06 -23.15 -16.80
C GLN A 235 5.35 -23.85 -16.37
N ASP A 236 6.46 -23.16 -16.43
CA ASP A 236 7.76 -23.71 -16.03
C ASP A 236 7.76 -24.08 -14.55
N ALA A 237 7.08 -23.30 -13.70
CA ALA A 237 6.93 -23.61 -12.30
C ALA A 237 6.11 -24.90 -12.04
N ILE A 238 5.11 -25.20 -12.89
CA ILE A 238 4.36 -26.47 -12.80
C ILE A 238 5.27 -27.63 -13.16
N LEU A 239 5.98 -27.52 -14.27
CA LEU A 239 6.87 -28.57 -14.75
C LEU A 239 7.97 -28.86 -13.72
N GLU A 240 8.55 -27.82 -13.14
CA GLU A 240 9.55 -27.97 -12.09
C GLU A 240 8.97 -28.70 -10.88
N LEU A 241 7.81 -28.25 -10.35
CA LEU A 241 7.16 -28.89 -9.21
C LEU A 241 6.82 -30.38 -9.48
N ILE A 242 6.37 -30.72 -10.69
CA ILE A 242 6.04 -32.11 -11.05
C ILE A 242 7.30 -32.96 -11.13
N SER A 243 8.43 -32.39 -11.57
CA SER A 243 9.71 -33.09 -11.69
C SER A 243 10.40 -33.38 -10.36
N LEU A 244 10.00 -32.64 -9.28
CA LEU A 244 10.57 -32.81 -7.95
C LEU A 244 10.16 -34.17 -7.37
N SER A 245 11.16 -34.93 -6.94
CA SER A 245 10.98 -36.16 -6.15
C SER A 245 10.80 -35.88 -4.65
N ASP A 246 11.03 -34.62 -4.25
CA ASP A 246 11.00 -34.19 -2.84
C ASP A 246 9.58 -34.21 -2.30
N THR A 247 9.47 -34.56 -1.02
CA THR A 247 8.21 -34.48 -0.30
C THR A 247 7.89 -33.05 0.03
N VAL A 248 6.71 -32.59 -0.42
CA VAL A 248 6.18 -31.26 -0.11
C VAL A 248 4.86 -31.41 0.66
N ARG A 249 4.53 -30.39 1.45
CA ARG A 249 3.21 -30.19 2.01
C ARG A 249 2.48 -29.15 1.19
N ALA A 250 1.29 -29.49 0.68
CA ALA A 250 0.43 -28.57 -0.03
C ALA A 250 -0.90 -28.39 0.71
N THR A 251 -1.27 -27.13 0.93
CA THR A 251 -2.52 -26.77 1.61
C THR A 251 -3.32 -25.86 0.69
N LEU A 252 -4.56 -26.28 0.34
CA LEU A 252 -5.51 -25.47 -0.42
C LEU A 252 -6.45 -24.74 0.55
N TYR A 253 -6.47 -23.44 0.41
CA TYR A 253 -7.46 -22.56 1.04
C TYR A 253 -8.39 -21.99 -0.02
N ALA A 254 -9.69 -21.96 0.27
CA ALA A 254 -10.70 -21.33 -0.59
C ALA A 254 -11.32 -20.12 0.11
N VAL A 255 -11.80 -19.19 -0.70
CA VAL A 255 -12.53 -18.00 -0.30
C VAL A 255 -13.81 -17.95 -1.12
N TYR A 256 -14.95 -17.87 -0.45
CA TYR A 256 -16.28 -17.74 -1.05
C TYR A 256 -16.72 -16.28 -0.93
N ILE A 257 -16.56 -15.51 -2.01
CA ILE A 257 -16.79 -14.06 -2.00
C ILE A 257 -18.28 -13.75 -1.89
N ASP A 258 -19.12 -14.54 -2.51
CA ASP A 258 -20.58 -14.33 -2.49
C ASP A 258 -21.13 -14.40 -1.06
N GLU A 259 -20.70 -15.36 -0.24
CA GLU A 259 -21.10 -15.46 1.17
C GLU A 259 -20.66 -14.23 1.97
N VAL A 260 -19.48 -13.71 1.69
CA VAL A 260 -18.96 -12.52 2.35
C VAL A 260 -19.72 -11.26 1.94
N LEU A 261 -20.01 -11.12 0.65
CA LEU A 261 -20.80 -10.02 0.13
C LEU A 261 -22.21 -10.02 0.70
N MET A 262 -22.87 -11.17 0.75
CA MET A 262 -24.19 -11.33 1.33
C MET A 262 -24.21 -10.98 2.81
N THR A 263 -23.27 -11.50 3.60
CA THR A 263 -23.16 -11.19 5.03
C THR A 263 -22.95 -9.69 5.28
N LYS A 264 -22.15 -9.01 4.44
CA LYS A 264 -21.93 -7.55 4.54
C LYS A 264 -23.16 -6.75 4.12
N LEU A 265 -23.85 -7.15 3.05
CA LEU A 265 -25.10 -6.54 2.62
C LEU A 265 -26.16 -6.65 3.69
N GLU A 266 -26.35 -7.82 4.30
CA GLU A 266 -27.28 -8.02 5.41
C GLU A 266 -26.97 -7.11 6.59
N LYS A 267 -25.71 -7.05 7.04
CA LYS A 267 -25.29 -6.14 8.11
C LYS A 267 -25.55 -4.67 7.76
N TYR A 268 -25.28 -4.27 6.54
CA TYR A 268 -25.53 -2.89 6.08
C TYR A 268 -27.02 -2.56 6.06
N VAL A 269 -27.85 -3.45 5.54
CA VAL A 269 -29.31 -3.27 5.47
C VAL A 269 -29.90 -3.21 6.89
N LEU A 270 -29.51 -4.15 7.76
CA LEU A 270 -29.99 -4.19 9.16
C LEU A 270 -29.57 -2.96 9.96
N SER A 271 -28.33 -2.48 9.79
CA SER A 271 -27.86 -1.29 10.51
C SER A 271 -28.58 -0.01 10.09
N ASN A 272 -29.01 0.09 8.82
CA ASN A 272 -29.71 1.27 8.31
C ASN A 272 -31.24 1.22 8.55
N THR A 273 -31.83 0.02 8.65
CA THR A 273 -33.26 -0.12 8.97
C THR A 273 -33.55 0.11 10.46
N LEU A 274 -32.60 -0.15 11.36
CA LEU A 274 -32.75 0.09 12.80
C LEU A 274 -32.53 1.56 13.20
N GLN A 275 -31.91 2.39 12.35
CA GLN A 275 -31.76 3.83 12.61
C GLN A 275 -32.94 4.68 12.11
N GLY A 276 -33.91 4.08 11.40
CA GLY A 276 -35.07 4.77 10.82
C GLY A 276 -36.32 4.80 11.68
N THR A 277 -36.31 4.24 12.88
CA THR A 277 -37.46 4.26 13.80
C THR A 277 -37.15 5.04 15.06
N SER A 278 -37.03 6.36 14.95
CA SER A 278 -37.34 7.24 16.09
C SER A 278 -38.85 7.45 16.10
N PRO A 279 -39.53 7.11 17.19
CA PRO A 279 -40.95 7.50 17.30
C PRO A 279 -41.02 9.02 17.52
N GLU A 280 -41.92 9.66 16.78
CA GLU A 280 -42.41 11.02 17.03
C GLU A 280 -43.06 11.13 18.41
#